data_8643084865685ace9b0f45598645c5ff
#
_entry.id   8643084865685ace9b0f45598645c5ff
#
_cell.length_a   1.000
_cell.length_b   1.000
_cell.length_c   1.000
_cell.angle_alpha   90.00
_cell.angle_beta   90.00
_cell.angle_gamma   90.00
#
_symmetry.space_group_name_H-M   'P 1'
#
loop_
_entity.id
_entity.type
_entity.pdbx_description
1 polymer ?
#
loop_
_entity_poly.entity_id
_entity_poly.type
_entity_poly.pdbx_seq_one_letter_code
_entity_poly.pdbx_strand_id
1 'polypeptide(L)'
;MLISQRPTLGEDVIAENRSQFIIEPLEPGFGYTLGNSLRRTLLSSIPGAAVTSIRIDGVLHEFTTVPGVKEDVTDIILNLKGLVVSSDEDEPVTMYLRKQGPGAVTAGDIVPPSGVTVHNPDMHIATLNDKGKLEVELVVERGRGYVPAVQNKASGAEIGRIPVDSIYSPVLKVTYKVEATRVEQRTDFDLSLIHI
;
A
#
# COMPACT_ATOMS: atom_id res chain seq x y z
N MET A 1 2.30 -46.02 -12.18
CA MET A 1 2.19 -45.38 -10.86
C MET A 1 2.75 -43.97 -11.02
N LEU A 2 1.85 -42.95 -11.07
CA LEU A 2 2.30 -41.56 -11.17
C LEU A 2 2.85 -41.18 -9.78
N ILE A 3 4.14 -41.11 -9.64
CA ILE A 3 4.78 -40.55 -8.44
C ILE A 3 4.60 -39.05 -8.56
N SER A 4 3.52 -38.53 -7.96
CA SER A 4 3.31 -37.10 -7.79
C SER A 4 4.39 -36.62 -6.82
N GLN A 5 5.44 -36.02 -7.36
CA GLN A 5 6.42 -35.35 -6.52
C GLN A 5 5.75 -34.09 -5.94
N ARG A 6 5.86 -33.93 -4.63
CA ARG A 6 5.32 -32.73 -3.97
C ARG A 6 6.22 -31.54 -4.26
N PRO A 7 5.67 -30.41 -4.73
CA PRO A 7 6.44 -29.20 -4.89
C PRO A 7 7.05 -28.74 -3.58
N THR A 8 8.25 -28.22 -3.63
CA THR A 8 8.92 -27.54 -2.52
C THR A 8 8.85 -26.03 -2.76
N LEU A 9 8.79 -25.27 -1.68
CA LEU A 9 8.84 -23.82 -1.69
C LEU A 9 10.17 -23.37 -1.08
N GLY A 10 11.01 -22.74 -1.89
CA GLY A 10 12.19 -22.02 -1.44
C GLY A 10 11.90 -20.52 -1.39
N GLU A 11 12.55 -19.81 -0.47
CA GLU A 11 12.51 -18.36 -0.38
C GLU A 11 13.92 -17.81 -0.31
N ASP A 12 14.22 -16.84 -1.20
CA ASP A 12 15.45 -16.07 -1.20
C ASP A 12 15.10 -14.60 -0.97
N VAL A 13 15.54 -14.05 0.16
CA VAL A 13 15.40 -12.62 0.46
C VAL A 13 16.48 -11.85 -0.32
N ILE A 14 16.05 -11.09 -1.34
CA ILE A 14 16.98 -10.32 -2.20
C ILE A 14 17.30 -8.96 -1.57
N ALA A 15 16.31 -8.31 -0.95
CA ALA A 15 16.43 -7.02 -0.27
C ALA A 15 15.35 -6.91 0.82
N GLU A 16 15.42 -5.85 1.63
CA GLU A 16 14.48 -5.60 2.75
C GLU A 16 13.00 -5.71 2.35
N ASN A 17 12.65 -5.21 1.15
CA ASN A 17 11.28 -5.21 0.62
C ASN A 17 11.16 -6.03 -0.68
N ARG A 18 12.00 -7.05 -0.84
CA ARG A 18 12.01 -7.88 -2.04
C ARG A 18 12.41 -9.31 -1.76
N SER A 19 11.49 -10.23 -1.99
CA SER A 19 11.73 -11.68 -1.89
C SER A 19 11.49 -12.37 -3.21
N GLN A 20 12.19 -13.47 -3.42
CA GLN A 20 11.99 -14.39 -4.52
C GLN A 20 11.56 -15.74 -3.97
N PHE A 21 10.46 -16.25 -4.49
CA PHE A 21 9.96 -17.57 -4.15
C PHE A 21 10.20 -18.53 -5.31
N ILE A 22 10.75 -19.69 -5.00
CA ILE A 22 11.07 -20.75 -5.96
C ILE A 22 10.17 -21.94 -5.67
N ILE A 23 9.35 -22.34 -6.64
CA ILE A 23 8.42 -23.47 -6.50
C ILE A 23 8.75 -24.52 -7.54
N GLU A 24 9.23 -25.66 -7.11
CA GLU A 24 9.63 -26.79 -7.97
C GLU A 24 9.52 -28.14 -7.23
N PRO A 25 9.42 -29.26 -7.95
CA PRO A 25 9.05 -29.38 -9.35
C PRO A 25 7.54 -29.22 -9.55
N LEU A 26 7.12 -28.66 -10.68
CA LEU A 26 5.72 -28.55 -11.07
C LEU A 26 5.49 -29.34 -12.36
N GLU A 27 4.31 -29.92 -12.53
CA GLU A 27 3.91 -30.57 -13.77
C GLU A 27 3.96 -29.54 -14.92
N PRO A 28 4.29 -29.97 -16.17
CA PRO A 28 4.37 -29.09 -17.32
C PRO A 28 3.13 -28.21 -17.51
N GLY A 29 3.34 -26.89 -17.64
CA GLY A 29 2.29 -25.88 -17.74
C GLY A 29 1.69 -25.39 -16.42
N PHE A 30 1.95 -26.09 -15.30
CA PHE A 30 1.45 -25.67 -13.98
C PHE A 30 2.13 -24.43 -13.44
N GLY A 31 3.38 -24.19 -13.82
CA GLY A 31 4.14 -23.00 -13.45
C GLY A 31 3.43 -21.69 -13.84
N TYR A 32 2.88 -21.63 -15.04
CA TYR A 32 2.11 -20.46 -15.50
C TYR A 32 0.78 -20.31 -14.77
N THR A 33 0.06 -21.40 -14.55
CA THR A 33 -1.22 -21.38 -13.83
C THR A 33 -1.04 -20.91 -12.39
N LEU A 34 -0.05 -21.47 -11.70
CA LEU A 34 0.26 -21.12 -10.32
C LEU A 34 0.79 -19.70 -10.20
N GLY A 35 1.76 -19.31 -11.06
CA GLY A 35 2.32 -17.97 -11.05
C GLY A 35 1.29 -16.87 -11.29
N ASN A 36 0.37 -17.07 -12.26
CA ASN A 36 -0.71 -16.12 -12.51
C ASN A 36 -1.72 -16.05 -11.37
N SER A 37 -2.10 -17.19 -10.80
CA SER A 37 -3.03 -17.26 -9.67
C SER A 37 -2.45 -16.56 -8.43
N LEU A 38 -1.19 -16.84 -8.09
CA LEU A 38 -0.50 -16.19 -6.97
C LEU A 38 -0.33 -14.69 -7.21
N ARG A 39 0.07 -14.28 -8.42
CA ARG A 39 0.16 -12.86 -8.75
C ARG A 39 -1.15 -12.14 -8.51
N ARG A 40 -2.26 -12.68 -8.98
CA ARG A 40 -3.58 -12.07 -8.79
C ARG A 40 -3.97 -11.99 -7.31
N THR A 41 -3.76 -13.07 -6.56
CA THR A 41 -4.09 -13.13 -5.13
C THR A 41 -3.24 -12.13 -4.32
N LEU A 42 -1.94 -12.09 -4.57
CA LEU A 42 -1.01 -11.20 -3.88
C LEU A 42 -1.33 -9.71 -4.12
N LEU A 43 -1.74 -9.34 -5.34
CA LEU A 43 -2.04 -7.94 -5.67
C LEU A 43 -3.43 -7.49 -5.24
N SER A 44 -4.41 -8.40 -5.09
CA SER A 44 -5.82 -8.01 -4.91
C SER A 44 -6.46 -8.48 -3.61
N SER A 45 -5.91 -9.49 -2.96
CA SER A 45 -6.62 -10.18 -1.89
C SER A 45 -6.01 -10.02 -0.50
N ILE A 46 -4.77 -9.54 -0.43
CA ILE A 46 -4.11 -9.27 0.85
C ILE A 46 -4.74 -8.02 1.47
N PRO A 47 -5.27 -8.11 2.71
CA PRO A 47 -5.81 -6.96 3.39
C PRO A 47 -4.71 -6.00 3.81
N GLY A 48 -5.02 -4.72 3.83
CA GLY A 48 -4.18 -3.66 4.36
C GLY A 48 -5.02 -2.53 4.93
N ALA A 49 -4.37 -1.45 5.34
CA ALA A 49 -5.03 -0.22 5.74
C ALA A 49 -4.57 0.93 4.86
N ALA A 50 -5.45 1.90 4.61
CA ALA A 50 -5.12 3.07 3.83
C ALA A 50 -5.98 4.27 4.25
N VAL A 51 -5.51 5.47 3.89
CA VAL A 51 -6.28 6.70 4.06
C VAL A 51 -7.42 6.72 3.05
N THR A 52 -8.65 6.91 3.50
CA THR A 52 -9.86 6.98 2.64
C THR A 52 -10.33 8.40 2.42
N SER A 53 -10.13 9.26 3.42
CA SER A 53 -10.49 10.67 3.31
C SER A 53 -9.61 11.53 4.23
N ILE A 54 -9.47 12.80 3.85
CA ILE A 54 -8.77 13.81 4.63
C ILE A 54 -9.64 15.04 4.85
N ARG A 55 -9.35 15.79 5.90
CA ARG A 55 -9.87 17.13 6.11
C ARG A 55 -8.71 18.02 6.54
N ILE A 56 -8.50 19.11 5.81
CA ILE A 56 -7.48 20.11 6.11
C ILE A 56 -8.18 21.35 6.64
N ASP A 57 -7.68 21.91 7.75
CA ASP A 57 -8.27 23.12 8.32
C ASP A 57 -8.19 24.30 7.33
N GLY A 58 -9.32 24.98 7.14
CA GLY A 58 -9.45 26.10 6.20
C GLY A 58 -9.57 25.70 4.70
N VAL A 59 -9.65 24.41 4.38
CA VAL A 59 -9.76 23.89 3.00
C VAL A 59 -11.12 23.24 2.77
N LEU A 60 -11.76 23.59 1.65
CA LEU A 60 -13.08 23.06 1.29
C LEU A 60 -13.03 22.06 0.12
N HIS A 61 -11.98 22.11 -0.69
CA HIS A 61 -11.82 21.24 -1.87
C HIS A 61 -10.34 21.07 -2.23
N GLU A 62 -10.03 20.06 -3.02
CA GLU A 62 -8.68 19.65 -3.40
C GLU A 62 -7.90 20.67 -4.27
N PHE A 63 -8.61 21.56 -4.98
CA PHE A 63 -8.00 22.52 -5.91
C PHE A 63 -7.70 23.87 -5.24
N THR A 64 -7.03 23.84 -4.10
CA THR A 64 -6.68 25.06 -3.36
C THR A 64 -5.29 24.93 -2.74
N THR A 65 -4.79 26.04 -2.22
CA THR A 65 -3.51 26.10 -1.51
C THR A 65 -3.75 26.37 -0.03
N VAL A 66 -2.84 25.88 0.82
CA VAL A 66 -2.85 26.13 2.26
C VAL A 66 -1.90 27.28 2.56
N PRO A 67 -2.33 28.37 3.23
CA PRO A 67 -1.46 29.50 3.55
C PRO A 67 -0.23 29.04 4.35
N GLY A 68 0.96 29.37 3.85
CA GLY A 68 2.21 29.02 4.51
C GLY A 68 2.72 27.60 4.28
N VAL A 69 2.07 26.85 3.39
CA VAL A 69 2.52 25.55 2.89
C VAL A 69 2.99 25.73 1.44
N LYS A 70 4.09 25.08 1.09
CA LYS A 70 4.69 25.18 -0.25
C LYS A 70 3.89 24.40 -1.28
N GLU A 71 3.50 23.18 -0.89
CA GLU A 71 2.72 22.24 -1.70
C GLU A 71 1.24 22.66 -1.72
N ASP A 72 0.55 22.41 -2.82
CA ASP A 72 -0.90 22.54 -2.88
C ASP A 72 -1.60 21.30 -2.26
N VAL A 73 -2.92 21.38 -2.11
CA VAL A 73 -3.70 20.29 -1.50
C VAL A 73 -3.61 19.02 -2.35
N THR A 74 -3.54 19.14 -3.68
CA THR A 74 -3.40 17.99 -4.58
C THR A 74 -2.06 17.29 -4.37
N ASP A 75 -0.97 18.05 -4.23
CA ASP A 75 0.36 17.51 -3.94
C ASP A 75 0.38 16.81 -2.57
N ILE A 76 -0.24 17.40 -1.54
CA ILE A 76 -0.38 16.78 -0.22
C ILE A 76 -1.11 15.45 -0.33
N ILE A 77 -2.23 15.39 -1.08
CA ILE A 77 -2.98 14.15 -1.32
C ILE A 77 -2.12 13.10 -2.03
N LEU A 78 -1.35 13.50 -3.04
CA LEU A 78 -0.46 12.59 -3.77
C LEU A 78 0.63 12.04 -2.86
N ASN A 79 1.21 12.87 -1.99
CA ASN A 79 2.18 12.41 -1.00
C ASN A 79 1.53 11.43 -0.01
N LEU A 80 0.34 11.73 0.50
CA LEU A 80 -0.39 10.87 1.44
C LEU A 80 -0.76 9.49 0.84
N LYS A 81 -0.87 9.34 -0.48
CA LYS A 81 -1.03 8.03 -1.11
C LYS A 81 0.16 7.08 -0.90
N GLY A 82 1.34 7.64 -0.61
CA GLY A 82 2.53 6.87 -0.26
C GLY A 82 2.60 6.47 1.21
N LEU A 83 1.64 6.89 2.05
CA LEU A 83 1.62 6.58 3.47
C LEU A 83 1.33 5.09 3.70
N VAL A 84 2.24 4.41 4.40
CA VAL A 84 2.11 3.00 4.75
C VAL A 84 1.66 2.88 6.20
N VAL A 85 0.43 2.41 6.38
CA VAL A 85 -0.19 2.25 7.70
C VAL A 85 -0.72 0.84 7.88
N SER A 86 -0.75 0.37 9.12
CA SER A 86 -1.50 -0.82 9.53
C SER A 86 -2.51 -0.43 10.60
N SER A 87 -3.65 -1.08 10.61
CA SER A 87 -4.70 -0.92 11.62
C SER A 87 -5.19 -2.28 12.07
N ASP A 88 -5.33 -2.45 13.38
CA ASP A 88 -5.95 -3.64 13.98
C ASP A 88 -7.46 -3.44 14.15
N GLU A 89 -7.95 -2.21 13.99
CA GLU A 89 -9.37 -1.88 14.11
C GLU A 89 -10.12 -2.17 12.82
N ASP A 90 -11.33 -2.72 12.94
CA ASP A 90 -12.21 -2.99 11.79
C ASP A 90 -13.06 -1.76 11.40
N GLU A 91 -13.23 -0.81 12.30
CA GLU A 91 -13.96 0.45 12.06
C GLU A 91 -13.02 1.56 11.57
N PRO A 92 -13.56 2.58 10.87
CA PRO A 92 -12.79 3.74 10.47
C PRO A 92 -12.17 4.47 11.66
N VAL A 93 -10.89 4.76 11.57
CA VAL A 93 -10.12 5.42 12.65
C VAL A 93 -9.55 6.74 12.15
N THR A 94 -9.63 7.79 12.99
CA THR A 94 -9.10 9.11 12.65
C THR A 94 -7.72 9.32 13.26
N MET A 95 -6.76 9.68 12.43
CA MET A 95 -5.43 10.15 12.82
C MET A 95 -5.35 11.68 12.66
N TYR A 96 -4.46 12.30 13.40
CA TYR A 96 -4.27 13.75 13.37
C TYR A 96 -2.82 14.09 13.04
N LEU A 97 -2.62 15.00 12.09
CA LEU A 97 -1.36 15.66 11.82
C LEU A 97 -1.49 17.12 12.17
N ARG A 98 -0.62 17.62 13.04
CA ARG A 98 -0.59 19.01 13.45
C ARG A 98 0.84 19.49 13.54
N LYS A 99 1.21 20.44 12.69
CA LYS A 99 2.53 21.05 12.71
C LYS A 99 2.44 22.54 12.44
N GLN A 100 3.28 23.29 13.14
CA GLN A 100 3.40 24.75 13.00
C GLN A 100 4.87 25.16 13.01
N GLY A 101 5.19 26.18 12.23
CA GLY A 101 6.53 26.73 12.08
C GLY A 101 7.30 26.12 10.90
N PRO A 102 8.46 26.70 10.57
CA PRO A 102 9.17 26.33 9.34
C PRO A 102 9.75 24.92 9.41
N GLY A 103 9.70 24.23 8.29
CA GLY A 103 10.32 22.92 8.12
C GLY A 103 9.48 21.92 7.35
N ALA A 104 10.07 20.75 7.14
CA ALA A 104 9.38 19.65 6.49
C ALA A 104 8.38 19.00 7.44
N VAL A 105 7.20 18.67 6.92
CA VAL A 105 6.18 17.84 7.56
C VAL A 105 6.35 16.43 7.05
N THR A 106 6.50 15.48 7.95
CA THR A 106 6.71 14.08 7.62
C THR A 106 5.60 13.20 8.20
N ALA A 107 5.53 11.96 7.77
CA ALA A 107 4.58 10.99 8.31
C ALA A 107 4.80 10.73 9.81
N GLY A 108 6.00 10.97 10.34
CA GLY A 108 6.29 10.90 11.77
C GLY A 108 5.63 11.98 12.62
N ASP A 109 5.16 13.08 11.99
CA ASP A 109 4.38 14.12 12.68
C ASP A 109 2.89 13.72 12.86
N ILE A 110 2.45 12.61 12.28
CA ILE A 110 1.10 12.08 12.45
C ILE A 110 1.02 11.41 13.83
N VAL A 111 -0.06 11.71 14.55
CA VAL A 111 -0.36 11.07 15.83
C VAL A 111 -1.41 9.99 15.58
N PRO A 112 -1.00 8.71 15.49
CA PRO A 112 -1.94 7.60 15.36
C PRO A 112 -2.56 7.28 16.72
N PRO A 113 -3.85 6.89 16.77
CA PRO A 113 -4.45 6.32 17.98
C PRO A 113 -3.93 4.89 18.23
N SER A 114 -4.33 4.30 19.36
CA SER A 114 -4.01 2.90 19.66
C SER A 114 -4.55 1.98 18.55
N GLY A 115 -3.79 0.94 18.19
CA GLY A 115 -4.16 -0.01 17.14
C GLY A 115 -3.81 0.43 15.71
N VAL A 116 -3.26 1.64 15.52
CA VAL A 116 -2.78 2.11 14.21
C VAL A 116 -1.28 2.40 14.28
N THR A 117 -0.54 1.91 13.29
CA THR A 117 0.91 2.12 13.18
C THR A 117 1.27 2.69 11.82
N VAL A 118 2.13 3.73 11.82
CA VAL A 118 2.76 4.31 10.63
C VAL A 118 4.12 3.65 10.42
N HIS A 119 4.34 3.02 9.26
CA HIS A 119 5.55 2.24 8.97
C HIS A 119 6.65 3.03 8.26
N ASN A 120 6.32 4.16 7.62
CA ASN A 120 7.27 5.03 6.90
C ASN A 120 7.30 6.46 7.45
N PRO A 121 7.77 6.69 8.70
CA PRO A 121 7.72 7.98 9.37
C PRO A 121 8.52 9.09 8.67
N ASP A 122 9.53 8.73 7.90
CA ASP A 122 10.40 9.69 7.18
C ASP A 122 9.78 10.20 5.88
N MET A 123 8.61 9.68 5.48
CA MET A 123 7.94 10.09 4.26
C MET A 123 7.56 11.57 4.31
N HIS A 124 7.98 12.33 3.29
CA HIS A 124 7.64 13.75 3.16
C HIS A 124 6.17 13.93 2.78
N ILE A 125 5.48 14.84 3.48
CA ILE A 125 4.08 15.21 3.22
C ILE A 125 3.99 16.63 2.66
N ALA A 126 4.59 17.60 3.34
CA ALA A 126 4.54 19.01 2.97
C ALA A 126 5.73 19.79 3.55
N THR A 127 5.89 21.03 3.12
CA THR A 127 6.92 21.96 3.63
C THR A 127 6.25 23.24 4.12
N LEU A 128 6.52 23.63 5.37
CA LEU A 128 5.99 24.84 5.98
C LEU A 128 7.02 25.98 5.93
N ASN A 129 6.53 27.21 5.76
CA ASN A 129 7.31 28.44 5.98
C ASN A 129 7.21 28.92 7.44
N ASP A 130 7.85 30.05 7.75
CA ASP A 130 7.92 30.61 9.13
C ASP A 130 6.57 30.86 9.77
N LYS A 131 5.52 31.07 9.00
CA LYS A 131 4.14 31.32 9.47
C LYS A 131 3.20 30.16 9.15
N GLY A 132 3.74 29.09 8.56
CA GLY A 132 2.95 27.94 8.12
C GLY A 132 2.37 27.18 9.30
N LYS A 133 1.13 26.78 9.14
CA LYS A 133 0.40 25.87 10.02
C LYS A 133 -0.34 24.86 9.16
N LEU A 134 -0.18 23.59 9.47
CA LEU A 134 -0.89 22.51 8.78
C LEU A 134 -1.57 21.62 9.82
N GLU A 135 -2.89 21.55 9.73
CA GLU A 135 -3.71 20.63 10.54
C GLU A 135 -4.53 19.77 9.58
N VAL A 136 -4.33 18.47 9.67
CA VAL A 136 -4.98 17.48 8.82
C VAL A 136 -5.58 16.38 9.69
N GLU A 137 -6.84 16.07 9.46
CA GLU A 137 -7.49 14.86 9.93
C GLU A 137 -7.44 13.82 8.79
N LEU A 138 -6.97 12.60 9.09
CA LEU A 138 -6.87 11.50 8.16
C LEU A 138 -7.74 10.35 8.66
N VAL A 139 -8.69 9.91 7.87
CA VAL A 139 -9.47 8.71 8.18
C VAL A 139 -8.80 7.52 7.51
N VAL A 140 -8.50 6.51 8.33
CA VAL A 140 -7.90 5.25 7.90
C VAL A 140 -8.91 4.13 8.06
N GLU A 141 -8.99 3.28 7.07
CA GLU A 141 -9.85 2.10 7.07
C GLU A 141 -9.08 0.87 6.61
N ARG A 142 -9.57 -0.30 6.98
CA ARG A 142 -9.08 -1.57 6.43
C ARG A 142 -9.82 -1.91 5.15
N GLY A 143 -9.10 -2.48 4.20
CA GLY A 143 -9.67 -2.89 2.93
C GLY A 143 -8.76 -3.83 2.15
N ARG A 144 -9.07 -4.01 0.87
CA ARG A 144 -8.29 -4.86 -0.05
C ARG A 144 -8.18 -4.21 -1.42
N GLY A 145 -7.03 -4.41 -2.05
CA GLY A 145 -6.80 -3.93 -3.40
C GLY A 145 -6.78 -2.41 -3.52
N TYR A 146 -7.54 -1.85 -4.44
CA TYR A 146 -7.63 -0.42 -4.73
C TYR A 146 -9.08 0.04 -4.74
N VAL A 147 -9.33 1.15 -4.05
CA VAL A 147 -10.65 1.82 -4.03
C VAL A 147 -10.48 3.27 -4.45
N PRO A 148 -11.13 3.72 -5.54
CA PRO A 148 -11.03 5.10 -6.00
C PRO A 148 -11.77 6.06 -5.07
N ALA A 149 -11.33 7.33 -5.04
CA ALA A 149 -11.90 8.39 -4.20
C ALA A 149 -13.42 8.57 -4.36
N VAL A 150 -13.93 8.33 -5.57
CA VAL A 150 -15.38 8.40 -5.85
C VAL A 150 -16.18 7.39 -5.02
N GLN A 151 -15.62 6.21 -4.76
CA GLN A 151 -16.26 5.19 -3.91
C GLN A 151 -16.07 5.49 -2.42
N ASN A 152 -14.97 6.15 -2.05
CA ASN A 152 -14.73 6.60 -0.68
C ASN A 152 -15.59 7.82 -0.29
N LYS A 153 -16.27 8.43 -1.27
CA LYS A 153 -17.19 9.54 -1.01
C LYS A 153 -18.46 9.02 -0.33
N ALA A 154 -18.52 9.13 0.99
CA ALA A 154 -19.70 8.78 1.76
C ALA A 154 -20.90 9.67 1.38
N SER A 155 -22.09 9.08 1.30
CA SER A 155 -23.33 9.84 1.14
C SER A 155 -23.56 10.67 2.42
N GLY A 156 -23.54 12.02 2.29
CA GLY A 156 -23.66 12.93 3.44
C GLY A 156 -22.33 13.27 4.11
N ALA A 157 -21.20 13.11 3.40
CA ALA A 157 -19.91 13.54 3.91
C ALA A 157 -19.92 15.00 4.38
N GLU A 158 -19.21 15.27 5.47
CA GLU A 158 -19.04 16.62 6.01
C GLU A 158 -18.42 17.55 4.97
N ILE A 159 -18.82 18.83 4.99
CA ILE A 159 -18.23 19.86 4.13
C ILE A 159 -16.74 20.00 4.45
N GLY A 160 -15.89 20.00 3.40
CA GLY A 160 -14.43 20.08 3.55
C GLY A 160 -13.75 18.72 3.77
N ARG A 161 -14.48 17.62 3.81
CA ARG A 161 -13.89 16.27 3.78
C ARG A 161 -13.61 15.85 2.33
N ILE A 162 -12.36 15.64 2.01
CA ILE A 162 -11.88 15.31 0.68
C ILE A 162 -11.62 13.82 0.62
N PRO A 163 -12.32 13.06 -0.25
CA PRO A 163 -12.05 11.64 -0.44
C PRO A 163 -10.72 11.44 -1.18
N VAL A 164 -9.99 10.40 -0.81
CA VAL A 164 -8.68 10.04 -1.40
C VAL A 164 -8.75 8.63 -1.96
N ASP A 165 -8.02 8.37 -3.04
CA ASP A 165 -7.84 7.02 -3.55
C ASP A 165 -7.07 6.17 -2.54
N SER A 166 -7.60 5.01 -2.20
CA SER A 166 -7.01 4.12 -1.19
C SER A 166 -6.35 2.92 -1.84
N ILE A 167 -5.05 2.74 -1.59
CA ILE A 167 -4.27 1.60 -2.02
C ILE A 167 -4.04 0.72 -0.79
N TYR A 168 -4.85 -0.33 -0.64
CA TYR A 168 -4.77 -1.23 0.51
C TYR A 168 -3.73 -2.33 0.35
N SER A 169 -3.35 -2.64 -0.90
CA SER A 169 -2.40 -3.72 -1.16
C SER A 169 -1.00 -3.39 -0.62
N PRO A 170 -0.44 -4.20 0.28
CA PRO A 170 0.92 -4.02 0.76
C PRO A 170 1.95 -4.42 -0.30
N VAL A 171 1.53 -5.15 -1.34
CA VAL A 171 2.39 -5.64 -2.41
C VAL A 171 2.37 -4.68 -3.58
N LEU A 172 3.53 -4.09 -3.89
CA LEU A 172 3.67 -3.10 -4.96
C LEU A 172 3.82 -3.74 -6.34
N LYS A 173 4.53 -4.88 -6.41
CA LYS A 173 4.83 -5.54 -7.68
C LYS A 173 5.00 -7.03 -7.49
N VAL A 174 4.39 -7.80 -8.38
CA VAL A 174 4.61 -9.25 -8.49
C VAL A 174 4.96 -9.59 -9.93
N THR A 175 6.09 -10.25 -10.12
CA THR A 175 6.48 -10.82 -11.41
C THR A 175 6.77 -12.29 -11.23
N TYR A 176 6.47 -13.10 -12.24
CA TYR A 176 6.84 -14.51 -12.23
C TYR A 176 7.48 -14.91 -13.55
N LYS A 177 8.36 -15.90 -13.48
CA LYS A 177 9.03 -16.53 -14.62
C LYS A 177 8.93 -18.04 -14.45
N VAL A 178 8.69 -18.74 -15.53
CA VAL A 178 8.67 -20.20 -15.53
C VAL A 178 9.90 -20.68 -16.31
N GLU A 179 10.65 -21.59 -15.70
CA GLU A 179 11.82 -22.21 -16.27
C GLU A 179 11.65 -23.73 -16.25
N ALA A 180 12.32 -24.42 -17.17
CA ALA A 180 12.33 -25.87 -17.15
C ALA A 180 13.30 -26.36 -16.08
N THR A 181 12.87 -27.34 -15.28
CA THR A 181 13.72 -27.99 -14.29
C THR A 181 13.81 -29.47 -14.55
N ARG A 182 14.89 -30.09 -14.08
CA ARG A 182 15.15 -31.52 -14.25
C ARG A 182 14.76 -32.29 -13.00
N VAL A 183 13.92 -33.31 -13.20
CA VAL A 183 13.60 -34.31 -12.17
C VAL A 183 14.02 -35.69 -12.67
N GLU A 184 15.04 -36.26 -12.05
CA GLU A 184 15.67 -37.52 -12.48
C GLU A 184 16.12 -37.47 -13.95
N GLN A 185 15.45 -38.20 -14.87
CA GLN A 185 15.74 -38.23 -16.30
C GLN A 185 14.83 -37.32 -17.13
N ARG A 186 13.79 -36.76 -16.55
CA ARG A 186 12.84 -35.84 -17.21
C ARG A 186 13.31 -34.40 -17.04
N THR A 187 13.24 -33.62 -18.11
CA THR A 187 13.66 -32.22 -18.17
C THR A 187 12.52 -31.29 -18.52
N ASP A 188 11.27 -31.77 -18.45
CA ASP A 188 10.06 -31.08 -18.88
C ASP A 188 9.20 -30.59 -17.70
N PHE A 189 9.72 -30.67 -16.47
CA PHE A 189 9.06 -30.08 -15.31
C PHE A 189 9.27 -28.57 -15.25
N ASP A 190 8.26 -27.86 -14.72
CA ASP A 190 8.32 -26.43 -14.53
C ASP A 190 8.92 -26.06 -13.16
N LEU A 191 9.67 -24.98 -13.17
CA LEU A 191 10.12 -24.23 -12.00
C LEU A 191 9.51 -22.84 -12.09
N SER A 192 8.76 -22.42 -11.09
CA SER A 192 8.19 -21.07 -11.03
C SER A 192 8.98 -20.19 -10.09
N LEU A 193 9.54 -19.09 -10.64
CA LEU A 193 10.22 -18.04 -9.91
C LEU A 193 9.25 -16.87 -9.72
N ILE A 194 8.91 -16.53 -8.49
CA ILE A 194 7.97 -15.43 -8.17
C ILE A 194 8.73 -14.38 -7.37
N HIS A 195 8.75 -13.16 -7.88
CA HIS A 195 9.34 -12.00 -7.20
C HIS A 195 8.23 -11.09 -6.66
N ILE A 196 8.33 -10.76 -5.41
CA ILE A 196 7.43 -9.84 -4.70
C ILE A 196 8.23 -8.66 -4.17
#